data_41b3ae6a5e578cb2e920a28fad7d281e
#
_entry.id   41b3ae6a5e578cb2e920a28fad7d281e
#
_cell.length_a   1.000
_cell.length_b   1.000
_cell.length_c   1.000
_cell.angle_alpha   90.00
_cell.angle_beta   90.00
_cell.angle_gamma   90.00
#
_symmetry.space_group_name_H-M   'P 1'
#
loop_
_entity.id
_entity.type
_entity.pdbx_description
1 polymer ?
#
loop_
_entity_poly.entity_id
_entity_poly.type
_entity_poly.pdbx_seq_one_letter_code
_entity_poly.pdbx_strand_id
1 'polypeptide(L)'
;MRTIIHDLEDTSFLKLNDTDVLVSDAEKSCIGCFSCWVKKPLECVHKDNITYNGKKILESDELIIISKFTYGTYSSKVKKIIERSISFVEPFFTIRNGEIHHKVRIDKKINFKVYFYGENITEEDKKIATRFVEANMNNLNTNYPEIYFYNDYKEINIWNYM
;
A
#
# COMPACT_ATOMS: atom_id res chain seq x y z
N MET A 1 6.86 13.37 -3.11
CA MET A 1 6.33 12.32 -4.04
C MET A 1 5.39 11.41 -3.27
N ARG A 2 4.23 11.09 -3.85
CA ARG A 2 3.28 10.11 -3.27
C ARG A 2 3.21 8.89 -4.18
N THR A 3 3.15 7.69 -3.58
CA THR A 3 2.76 6.46 -4.31
C THR A 3 1.31 6.13 -3.95
N ILE A 4 0.45 6.04 -4.95
CA ILE A 4 -0.98 5.79 -4.81
C ILE A 4 -1.30 4.43 -5.42
N ILE A 5 -1.59 3.45 -4.58
CA ILE A 5 -2.01 2.11 -5.00
C ILE A 5 -3.54 2.07 -4.96
N HIS A 6 -4.18 1.71 -6.07
CA HIS A 6 -5.63 1.74 -6.17
C HIS A 6 -6.23 0.64 -7.05
N ASP A 7 -7.52 0.40 -6.89
CA ASP A 7 -8.33 -0.47 -7.74
C ASP A 7 -9.47 0.25 -8.48
N LEU A 8 -9.40 1.59 -8.51
CA LEU A 8 -10.38 2.45 -9.18
C LEU A 8 -10.39 2.20 -10.69
N GLU A 9 -11.57 2.25 -11.31
CA GLU A 9 -11.75 2.22 -12.75
C GLU A 9 -11.55 3.60 -13.39
N ASP A 10 -11.92 4.66 -12.67
CA ASP A 10 -11.75 6.05 -13.08
C ASP A 10 -10.98 6.82 -12.00
N THR A 11 -9.97 7.57 -12.40
CA THR A 11 -9.14 8.41 -11.53
C THR A 11 -9.23 9.89 -11.86
N SER A 12 -10.10 10.28 -12.80
CA SER A 12 -10.22 11.65 -13.29
C SER A 12 -10.61 12.68 -12.22
N PHE A 13 -11.29 12.21 -11.16
CA PHE A 13 -11.68 13.04 -10.01
C PHE A 13 -10.56 13.24 -8.99
N LEU A 14 -9.50 12.44 -9.05
CA LEU A 14 -8.37 12.58 -8.13
C LEU A 14 -7.54 13.81 -8.50
N LYS A 15 -7.33 14.68 -7.54
CA LYS A 15 -6.38 15.79 -7.69
C LYS A 15 -4.97 15.25 -7.48
N LEU A 16 -4.18 15.19 -8.54
CA LEU A 16 -2.82 14.65 -8.54
C LEU A 16 -1.80 15.77 -8.70
N ASN A 17 -0.61 15.55 -8.12
CA ASN A 17 0.59 16.34 -8.42
C ASN A 17 1.37 15.68 -9.55
N ASP A 18 2.20 16.43 -10.26
CA ASP A 18 3.07 15.91 -11.34
C ASP A 18 4.04 14.83 -10.88
N THR A 19 4.34 14.77 -9.58
CA THR A 19 5.27 13.78 -8.99
C THR A 19 4.55 12.55 -8.42
N ASP A 20 3.23 12.47 -8.49
CA ASP A 20 2.47 11.34 -7.95
C ASP A 20 2.59 10.12 -8.87
N VAL A 21 2.74 8.96 -8.26
CA VAL A 21 2.86 7.69 -8.97
C VAL A 21 1.62 6.85 -8.72
N LEU A 22 0.78 6.68 -9.74
CA LEU A 22 -0.39 5.81 -9.68
C LEU A 22 -0.02 4.38 -10.04
N VAL A 23 -0.55 3.44 -9.26
CA VAL A 23 -0.36 2.01 -9.44
C VAL A 23 -1.70 1.30 -9.30
N SER A 24 -2.28 0.89 -10.42
CA SER A 24 -3.64 0.32 -10.46
C SER A 24 -3.71 -1.17 -10.72
N ASP A 25 -2.65 -1.77 -11.25
CA ASP A 25 -2.66 -3.19 -11.59
C ASP A 25 -1.27 -3.83 -11.50
N ALA A 26 -1.28 -5.15 -11.34
CA ALA A 26 -0.14 -6.04 -11.47
C ALA A 26 -0.54 -7.18 -12.40
N GLU A 27 0.09 -7.30 -13.55
CA GLU A 27 -0.23 -8.35 -14.52
C GLU A 27 -0.11 -9.75 -13.91
N LYS A 28 0.90 -9.95 -13.08
CA LYS A 28 1.20 -11.23 -12.43
C LYS A 28 1.26 -11.11 -10.91
N SER A 29 0.84 -12.16 -10.22
CA SER A 29 1.00 -12.27 -8.77
C SER A 29 2.45 -12.53 -8.36
N CYS A 30 2.79 -12.27 -7.10
CA CYS A 30 4.07 -12.67 -6.55
C CYS A 30 4.19 -14.20 -6.51
N ILE A 31 5.30 -14.73 -7.02
CA ILE A 31 5.60 -16.18 -7.03
C ILE A 31 6.54 -16.59 -5.89
N GLY A 32 6.87 -15.70 -4.97
CA GLY A 32 7.75 -16.01 -3.84
C GLY A 32 9.19 -16.38 -4.23
N CYS A 33 9.69 -15.92 -5.36
CA CYS A 33 11.04 -16.28 -5.86
C CYS A 33 12.18 -15.59 -5.12
N PHE A 34 11.89 -14.60 -4.28
CA PHE A 34 12.85 -13.78 -3.51
C PHE A 34 13.95 -13.09 -4.33
N SER A 35 13.87 -13.12 -5.66
CA SER A 35 14.87 -12.48 -6.53
C SER A 35 15.05 -11.00 -6.24
N CYS A 36 13.96 -10.30 -5.94
CA CYS A 36 13.94 -8.87 -5.57
C CYS A 36 14.60 -8.56 -4.22
N TRP A 37 14.96 -9.55 -3.44
CA TRP A 37 15.74 -9.43 -2.21
C TRP A 37 17.19 -9.85 -2.37
N VAL A 38 17.45 -10.94 -3.14
CA VAL A 38 18.74 -11.64 -3.14
C VAL A 38 19.54 -11.35 -4.40
N LYS A 39 18.91 -11.48 -5.59
CA LYS A 39 19.64 -11.38 -6.87
C LYS A 39 19.67 -9.95 -7.42
N LYS A 40 18.52 -9.27 -7.39
CA LYS A 40 18.32 -7.92 -7.91
C LYS A 40 17.47 -7.12 -6.91
N PRO A 41 18.09 -6.56 -5.85
CA PRO A 41 17.35 -5.78 -4.86
C PRO A 41 16.48 -4.71 -5.50
N LEU A 42 15.22 -4.61 -5.02
CA LEU A 42 14.21 -3.66 -5.48
C LEU A 42 13.67 -3.88 -6.90
N GLU A 43 14.09 -4.95 -7.59
CA GLU A 43 13.61 -5.28 -8.92
C GLU A 43 12.87 -6.62 -8.93
N CYS A 44 11.56 -6.58 -9.25
CA CYS A 44 10.77 -7.80 -9.39
C CYS A 44 11.23 -8.61 -10.63
N VAL A 45 11.16 -9.94 -10.54
CA VAL A 45 11.46 -10.83 -11.67
C VAL A 45 10.48 -10.64 -12.84
N HIS A 46 9.23 -10.32 -12.55
CA HIS A 46 8.22 -9.97 -13.56
C HIS A 46 8.47 -8.55 -14.08
N LYS A 47 8.55 -8.44 -15.42
CA LYS A 47 8.81 -7.18 -16.12
C LYS A 47 7.50 -6.58 -16.62
N ASP A 48 6.90 -5.75 -15.80
CA ASP A 48 5.69 -5.01 -16.05
C ASP A 48 5.75 -3.61 -15.37
N ASN A 49 4.65 -2.88 -15.36
CA ASN A 49 4.54 -1.53 -14.82
C ASN A 49 4.91 -1.40 -13.33
N ILE A 50 4.88 -2.52 -12.57
CA ILE A 50 5.22 -2.53 -11.13
C ILE A 50 6.54 -3.26 -10.82
N THR A 51 7.39 -3.51 -11.82
CA THR A 51 8.72 -4.13 -11.64
C THR A 51 9.52 -3.48 -10.51
N TYR A 52 9.47 -2.15 -10.38
CA TYR A 52 10.21 -1.35 -9.40
C TYR A 52 9.32 -0.73 -8.31
N ASN A 53 8.14 -1.30 -8.05
CA ASN A 53 7.20 -0.67 -7.13
C ASN A 53 7.73 -0.57 -5.69
N GLY A 54 8.48 -1.55 -5.22
CA GLY A 54 9.16 -1.48 -3.92
C GLY A 54 10.12 -0.28 -3.82
N LYS A 55 10.84 0.05 -4.90
CA LYS A 55 11.69 1.23 -4.98
C LYS A 55 10.88 2.52 -4.94
N LYS A 56 9.78 2.60 -5.69
CA LYS A 56 8.88 3.76 -5.69
C LYS A 56 8.31 4.06 -4.30
N ILE A 57 7.93 3.02 -3.55
CA ILE A 57 7.45 3.16 -2.17
C ILE A 57 8.57 3.73 -1.28
N LEU A 58 9.81 3.23 -1.38
CA LEU A 58 10.96 3.76 -0.61
C LEU A 58 11.23 5.23 -0.88
N GLU A 59 11.09 5.67 -2.12
CA GLU A 59 11.35 7.06 -2.55
C GLU A 59 10.20 8.01 -2.18
N SER A 60 9.03 7.47 -1.80
CA SER A 60 7.85 8.26 -1.45
C SER A 60 7.93 8.88 -0.06
N ASP A 61 7.27 10.02 0.11
CA ASP A 61 7.01 10.64 1.41
C ASP A 61 5.66 10.17 1.99
N GLU A 62 4.77 9.70 1.11
CA GLU A 62 3.45 9.23 1.46
C GLU A 62 3.05 8.02 0.60
N LEU A 63 2.50 7.00 1.24
CA LEU A 63 1.82 5.87 0.62
C LEU A 63 0.31 6.04 0.81
N ILE A 64 -0.42 6.09 -0.28
CA ILE A 64 -1.88 6.14 -0.28
C ILE A 64 -2.41 4.82 -0.85
N ILE A 65 -3.34 4.19 -0.15
CA ILE A 65 -4.08 3.03 -0.66
C ILE A 65 -5.53 3.42 -0.81
N ILE A 66 -6.09 3.25 -2.01
CA ILE A 66 -7.51 3.40 -2.30
C ILE A 66 -8.03 2.04 -2.73
N SER A 67 -8.92 1.46 -1.95
CA SER A 67 -9.36 0.08 -2.18
C SER A 67 -10.84 -0.11 -1.94
N LYS A 68 -11.49 -0.87 -2.82
CA LYS A 68 -12.78 -1.44 -2.50
C LYS A 68 -12.65 -2.27 -1.22
N PHE A 69 -13.54 -2.00 -0.26
CA PHE A 69 -13.61 -2.79 0.96
C PHE A 69 -14.00 -4.24 0.63
N THR A 70 -13.20 -5.20 1.08
CA THR A 70 -13.41 -6.61 0.76
C THR A 70 -13.12 -7.46 1.99
N TYR A 71 -14.16 -7.95 2.66
CA TYR A 71 -14.05 -8.83 3.85
C TYR A 71 -13.07 -8.31 4.91
N GLY A 72 -13.18 -7.04 5.29
CA GLY A 72 -12.31 -6.42 6.31
C GLY A 72 -10.91 -6.03 5.84
N THR A 73 -10.61 -6.15 4.53
CA THR A 73 -9.28 -5.90 3.99
C THR A 73 -9.34 -5.19 2.63
N TYR A 74 -8.17 -5.01 1.99
CA TYR A 74 -8.07 -4.53 0.61
C TYR A 74 -8.65 -5.53 -0.40
N SER A 75 -9.00 -5.04 -1.58
CA SER A 75 -9.34 -5.88 -2.73
C SER A 75 -8.16 -6.77 -3.16
N SER A 76 -8.45 -7.84 -3.88
CA SER A 76 -7.43 -8.74 -4.41
C SER A 76 -6.44 -8.02 -5.34
N LYS A 77 -6.91 -7.02 -6.08
CA LYS A 77 -6.10 -6.19 -6.98
C LYS A 77 -5.03 -5.42 -6.21
N VAL A 78 -5.43 -4.72 -5.16
CA VAL A 78 -4.53 -3.96 -4.27
C VAL A 78 -3.58 -4.89 -3.52
N LYS A 79 -4.06 -6.01 -2.98
CA LYS A 79 -3.21 -7.02 -2.30
C LYS A 79 -2.10 -7.51 -3.22
N LYS A 80 -2.42 -7.87 -4.46
CA LYS A 80 -1.46 -8.35 -5.45
C LYS A 80 -0.32 -7.33 -5.70
N ILE A 81 -0.65 -6.04 -5.74
CA ILE A 81 0.34 -4.98 -5.90
C ILE A 81 1.24 -4.89 -4.66
N ILE A 82 0.65 -4.90 -3.45
CA ILE A 82 1.40 -4.81 -2.18
C ILE A 82 2.35 -6.00 -2.02
N GLU A 83 1.89 -7.23 -2.28
CA GLU A 83 2.70 -8.44 -2.22
C GLU A 83 3.92 -8.37 -3.16
N ARG A 84 3.75 -7.80 -4.36
CA ARG A 84 4.85 -7.63 -5.30
C ARG A 84 5.79 -6.47 -4.96
N SER A 85 5.42 -5.65 -3.99
CA SER A 85 6.22 -4.51 -3.53
C SER A 85 7.12 -4.86 -2.34
N ILE A 86 7.08 -6.09 -1.84
CA ILE A 86 7.76 -6.50 -0.59
C ILE A 86 9.27 -6.18 -0.53
N SER A 87 9.88 -5.98 -1.68
CA SER A 87 11.30 -5.60 -1.77
C SER A 87 11.65 -4.24 -1.15
N PHE A 88 10.66 -3.41 -0.78
CA PHE A 88 10.92 -2.16 -0.06
C PHE A 88 11.49 -2.38 1.35
N VAL A 89 11.28 -3.57 1.95
CA VAL A 89 11.99 -4.04 3.16
C VAL A 89 13.12 -5.00 2.80
N GLU A 90 13.98 -5.30 3.77
CA GLU A 90 15.07 -6.26 3.62
C GLU A 90 14.61 -7.69 3.93
N PRO A 91 15.32 -8.73 3.45
CA PRO A 91 15.04 -10.11 3.82
C PRO A 91 15.42 -10.46 5.27
N PHE A 92 16.14 -9.57 5.95
CA PHE A 92 16.59 -9.77 7.33
C PHE A 92 15.50 -9.38 8.34
N PHE A 93 15.56 -9.96 9.53
CA PHE A 93 14.58 -9.73 10.58
C PHE A 93 15.08 -8.77 11.66
N THR A 94 14.14 -8.14 12.31
CA THR A 94 14.33 -7.29 13.50
C THR A 94 13.11 -7.45 14.43
N ILE A 95 13.28 -7.10 15.70
CA ILE A 95 12.16 -7.05 16.66
C ILE A 95 11.70 -5.60 16.77
N ARG A 96 10.40 -5.38 16.58
CA ARG A 96 9.71 -4.11 16.81
C ARG A 96 8.46 -4.36 17.64
N ASN A 97 8.29 -3.63 18.72
CA ASN A 97 7.13 -3.77 19.63
C ASN A 97 6.89 -5.21 20.12
N GLY A 98 7.95 -6.02 20.28
CA GLY A 98 7.83 -7.42 20.69
C GLY A 98 7.51 -8.41 19.58
N GLU A 99 7.36 -7.95 18.33
CA GLU A 99 7.04 -8.76 17.15
C GLU A 99 8.21 -8.84 16.18
N ILE A 100 8.31 -9.96 15.44
CA ILE A 100 9.33 -10.13 14.40
C ILE A 100 8.85 -9.47 13.11
N HIS A 101 9.65 -8.55 12.59
CA HIS A 101 9.40 -7.85 11.33
C HIS A 101 10.63 -7.88 10.43
N HIS A 102 10.44 -7.62 9.15
CA HIS A 102 11.54 -7.37 8.23
C HIS A 102 12.25 -6.06 8.57
N LYS A 103 13.57 -6.03 8.43
CA LYS A 103 14.35 -4.79 8.53
C LYS A 103 13.94 -3.80 7.44
N VAL A 104 13.97 -2.53 7.79
CA VAL A 104 13.80 -1.45 6.81
C VAL A 104 15.09 -1.19 6.06
N ARG A 105 15.00 -0.86 4.76
CA ARG A 105 16.17 -0.51 3.95
C ARG A 105 16.73 0.87 4.28
N ILE A 106 15.86 1.78 4.66
CA ILE A 106 16.19 3.15 5.05
C ILE A 106 15.45 3.49 6.33
N ASP A 107 16.10 4.25 7.19
CA ASP A 107 15.47 4.75 8.43
C ASP A 107 14.64 6.00 8.14
N LYS A 108 13.57 5.80 7.37
CA LYS A 108 12.57 6.81 7.02
C LYS A 108 11.20 6.20 7.21
N LYS A 109 10.35 6.85 8.01
CA LYS A 109 8.92 6.54 8.04
C LYS A 109 8.20 7.38 7.01
N ILE A 110 7.33 6.74 6.24
CA ILE A 110 6.47 7.41 5.26
C ILE A 110 5.07 7.61 5.85
N ASN A 111 4.37 8.65 5.45
CA ASN A 111 2.98 8.85 5.82
C ASN A 111 2.13 7.77 5.15
N PHE A 112 1.08 7.33 5.85
CA PHE A 112 0.25 6.24 5.38
C PHE A 112 -1.23 6.60 5.47
N LYS A 113 -1.92 6.59 4.32
CA LYS A 113 -3.35 6.87 4.23
C LYS A 113 -4.05 5.74 3.53
N VAL A 114 -5.20 5.36 4.05
CA VAL A 114 -6.03 4.31 3.46
C VAL A 114 -7.45 4.82 3.29
N TYR A 115 -7.96 4.71 2.08
CA TYR A 115 -9.32 5.06 1.70
C TYR A 115 -10.05 3.79 1.28
N PHE A 116 -10.95 3.32 2.11
CA PHE A 116 -11.86 2.23 1.76
C PHE A 116 -13.14 2.79 1.17
N TYR A 117 -13.66 2.14 0.13
CA TYR A 117 -14.96 2.45 -0.42
C TYR A 117 -15.80 1.17 -0.61
N GLY A 118 -17.11 1.32 -0.47
CA GLY A 118 -18.06 0.24 -0.63
C GLY A 118 -19.35 0.51 0.12
N GLU A 119 -20.45 -0.06 -0.36
CA GLU A 119 -21.76 0.08 0.27
C GLU A 119 -21.85 -0.77 1.54
N ASN A 120 -22.62 -0.28 2.52
CA ASN A 120 -22.99 -1.02 3.74
C ASN A 120 -21.81 -1.48 4.61
N ILE A 121 -20.70 -0.73 4.65
CA ILE A 121 -19.58 -0.98 5.57
C ILE A 121 -20.07 -0.67 6.99
N THR A 122 -20.23 -1.71 7.81
CA THR A 122 -20.70 -1.59 9.19
C THR A 122 -19.60 -1.06 10.13
N GLU A 123 -19.97 -0.62 11.33
CA GLU A 123 -18.96 -0.20 12.35
C GLU A 123 -18.06 -1.37 12.79
N GLU A 124 -18.56 -2.61 12.75
CA GLU A 124 -17.72 -3.79 13.03
C GLU A 124 -16.72 -4.04 11.90
N ASP A 125 -17.14 -3.90 10.65
CA ASP A 125 -16.25 -3.98 9.49
C ASP A 125 -15.14 -2.93 9.56
N LYS A 126 -15.46 -1.70 9.94
CA LYS A 126 -14.48 -0.63 10.13
C LYS A 126 -13.44 -0.97 11.20
N LYS A 127 -13.86 -1.56 12.32
CA LYS A 127 -12.93 -2.02 13.38
C LYS A 127 -11.99 -3.11 12.87
N ILE A 128 -12.50 -4.07 12.10
CA ILE A 128 -11.70 -5.14 11.51
C ILE A 128 -10.66 -4.54 10.53
N ALA A 129 -11.12 -3.68 9.62
CA ALA A 129 -10.24 -3.01 8.65
C ALA A 129 -9.18 -2.15 9.34
N THR A 130 -9.54 -1.42 10.39
CA THR A 130 -8.59 -0.60 11.17
C THR A 130 -7.46 -1.46 11.74
N ARG A 131 -7.79 -2.56 12.42
CA ARG A 131 -6.77 -3.49 12.95
C ARG A 131 -5.87 -4.07 11.86
N PHE A 132 -6.46 -4.41 10.71
CA PHE A 132 -5.71 -4.89 9.56
C PHE A 132 -4.72 -3.84 9.03
N VAL A 133 -5.14 -2.59 8.90
CA VAL A 133 -4.28 -1.48 8.43
C VAL A 133 -3.19 -1.16 9.46
N GLU A 134 -3.50 -1.18 10.75
CA GLU A 134 -2.51 -1.02 11.83
C GLU A 134 -1.44 -2.12 11.83
N ALA A 135 -1.82 -3.38 11.56
CA ALA A 135 -0.86 -4.45 11.36
C ALA A 135 0.02 -4.22 10.13
N ASN A 136 -0.55 -3.69 9.04
CA ASN A 136 0.22 -3.30 7.86
C ASN A 136 1.20 -2.16 8.15
N MET A 137 0.82 -1.16 8.97
CA MET A 137 1.72 -0.10 9.42
C MET A 137 3.03 -0.66 9.99
N ASN A 138 2.93 -1.67 10.85
CA ASN A 138 4.11 -2.32 11.45
C ASN A 138 4.98 -3.00 10.38
N ASN A 139 4.37 -3.71 9.43
CA ASN A 139 5.08 -4.39 8.35
C ASN A 139 5.72 -3.41 7.36
N LEU A 140 5.02 -2.33 7.03
CA LEU A 140 5.45 -1.31 6.08
C LEU A 140 6.38 -0.26 6.73
N ASN A 141 6.53 -0.26 8.05
CA ASN A 141 7.28 0.73 8.83
C ASN A 141 6.86 2.17 8.51
N THR A 142 5.57 2.41 8.51
CA THR A 142 5.00 3.74 8.26
C THR A 142 4.71 4.51 9.55
N ASN A 143 4.34 5.78 9.44
CA ASN A 143 3.67 6.51 10.51
C ASN A 143 2.30 5.88 10.79
N TYR A 144 1.65 6.30 11.90
CA TYR A 144 0.30 5.85 12.22
C TYR A 144 -0.66 6.18 11.05
N PRO A 145 -1.48 5.23 10.60
CA PRO A 145 -2.28 5.41 9.40
C PRO A 145 -3.48 6.33 9.65
N GLU A 146 -3.81 7.14 8.64
CA GLU A 146 -5.11 7.78 8.52
C GLU A 146 -6.03 6.87 7.70
N ILE A 147 -7.21 6.53 8.24
CA ILE A 147 -8.12 5.55 7.62
C ILE A 147 -9.48 6.20 7.42
N TYR A 148 -9.96 6.15 6.19
CA TYR A 148 -11.21 6.76 5.76
C TYR A 148 -12.12 5.72 5.11
N PHE A 149 -13.45 5.88 5.27
CA PHE A 149 -14.46 5.00 4.71
C PHE A 149 -15.51 5.83 3.96
N TYR A 150 -15.80 5.43 2.73
CA TYR A 150 -16.74 6.09 1.83
C TYR A 150 -17.74 5.08 1.26
N ASN A 151 -18.95 5.51 0.95
CA ASN A 151 -19.91 4.66 0.25
C ASN A 151 -19.54 4.55 -1.24
N ASP A 152 -19.15 5.66 -1.86
CA ASP A 152 -18.73 5.73 -3.26
C ASP A 152 -17.28 6.26 -3.35
N TYR A 153 -16.49 5.66 -4.23
CA TYR A 153 -15.09 6.10 -4.46
C TYR A 153 -14.99 7.53 -5.01
N LYS A 154 -16.04 8.05 -5.66
CA LYS A 154 -16.08 9.43 -6.17
C LYS A 154 -16.11 10.49 -5.07
N GLU A 155 -16.45 10.10 -3.85
CA GLU A 155 -16.43 10.98 -2.67
C GLU A 155 -15.02 11.17 -2.10
N ILE A 156 -14.05 10.36 -2.54
CA ILE A 156 -12.69 10.35 -1.99
C ILE A 156 -11.96 11.65 -2.37
N ASN A 157 -11.49 12.35 -1.36
CA ASN A 157 -10.59 13.48 -1.51
C ASN A 157 -9.25 13.19 -0.84
N ILE A 158 -8.22 12.92 -1.66
CA ILE A 158 -6.86 12.63 -1.17
C ILE A 158 -6.09 13.87 -0.70
N TRP A 159 -6.70 15.05 -0.78
CA TRP A 159 -6.19 16.33 -0.31
C TRP A 159 -6.85 16.77 1.01
N ASN A 160 -7.26 15.84 1.87
CA ASN A 160 -7.73 16.22 3.19
C ASN A 160 -6.59 16.92 3.93
N TYR A 161 -6.62 18.25 3.88
CA TYR A 161 -5.75 19.10 4.68
C TYR A 161 -6.17 18.99 6.15
N MET A 162 -5.21 18.78 7.02
CA MET A 162 -5.38 19.13 8.44
C MET A 162 -5.51 20.64 8.59
#